data_840e1521bb80acbfdb384ada099f71dd
#
_entry.id   840e1521bb80acbfdb384ada099f71dd
#
_cell.length_a   1.000
_cell.length_b   1.000
_cell.length_c   1.000
_cell.angle_alpha   90.00
_cell.angle_beta   90.00
_cell.angle_gamma   90.00
#
_symmetry.space_group_name_H-M   'P 1'
#
loop_
_entity.id
_entity.type
_entity.pdbx_description
1 polymer ?
#
loop_
_entity_poly.entity_id
_entity_poly.type
_entity_poly.pdbx_seq_one_letter_code
_entity_poly.pdbx_strand_id
1 'polypeptide(L)'
;TIRQSLGFSQAEAAAFHRVQSVITIKRWESGKSFVSELACNKITALFEQINQVVKEGVEKIFSAAKDTQIVLIVYPEGCRDLIPGLGDLPLSVHTAMVRRTYIAARELGRKVGLVNFNPQSYFSFLAANNLKDGQDSRSAWACFEYDHEKEAGD
;
A
#
# COMPACT_ATOMS: atom_id res chain seq x y z
N THR A 1 -9.07 15.44 0.78
CA THR A 1 -9.18 15.37 -0.70
C THR A 1 -8.97 13.95 -1.20
N ILE A 2 -9.50 13.60 -2.41
CA ILE A 2 -9.26 12.28 -3.05
C ILE A 2 -7.75 12.00 -3.17
N ARG A 3 -6.95 13.01 -3.51
CA ARG A 3 -5.48 12.89 -3.57
C ARG A 3 -4.89 12.33 -2.25
N GLN A 4 -5.30 12.90 -1.12
CA GLN A 4 -4.80 12.47 0.19
C GLN A 4 -5.24 11.04 0.53
N SER A 5 -6.47 10.67 0.19
CA SER A 5 -6.96 9.30 0.36
C SER A 5 -6.21 8.28 -0.49
N LEU A 6 -5.62 8.71 -1.61
CA LEU A 6 -4.76 7.90 -2.47
C LEU A 6 -3.29 7.89 -2.00
N GLY A 7 -2.93 8.67 -0.98
CA GLY A 7 -1.56 8.80 -0.49
C GLY A 7 -0.66 9.69 -1.33
N PHE A 8 -1.16 10.34 -2.39
CA PHE A 8 -0.36 11.22 -3.22
C PHE A 8 0.13 12.46 -2.46
N SER A 9 1.41 12.76 -2.54
CA SER A 9 1.91 14.12 -2.34
C SER A 9 1.41 15.06 -3.45
N GLN A 10 1.49 16.36 -3.23
CA GLN A 10 1.11 17.32 -4.29
C GLN A 10 2.02 17.21 -5.53
N ALA A 11 3.29 16.82 -5.34
CA ALA A 11 4.23 16.62 -6.45
C ALA A 11 3.85 15.36 -7.27
N GLU A 12 3.52 14.24 -6.62
CA GLU A 12 3.07 13.03 -7.28
C GLU A 12 1.73 13.25 -8.01
N ALA A 13 0.81 14.03 -7.43
CA ALA A 13 -0.43 14.39 -8.10
C ALA A 13 -0.15 15.28 -9.34
N ALA A 14 0.80 16.21 -9.27
CA ALA A 14 1.19 17.01 -10.42
C ALA A 14 1.74 16.13 -11.55
N ALA A 15 2.60 15.18 -11.22
CA ALA A 15 3.13 14.21 -12.18
C ALA A 15 2.02 13.32 -12.76
N PHE A 16 1.14 12.79 -11.93
CA PHE A 16 0.00 11.96 -12.34
C PHE A 16 -0.92 12.66 -13.31
N HIS A 17 -1.24 13.94 -13.07
CA HIS A 17 -2.06 14.76 -13.95
C HIS A 17 -1.29 15.36 -15.12
N ARG A 18 0.03 15.18 -15.17
CA ARG A 18 0.92 15.78 -16.18
C ARG A 18 0.81 17.32 -16.24
N VAL A 19 0.64 17.95 -15.08
CA VAL A 19 0.67 19.41 -14.96
C VAL A 19 2.06 19.89 -14.61
N GLN A 20 2.45 21.05 -15.14
CA GLN A 20 3.82 21.56 -15.05
C GLN A 20 4.25 21.98 -13.63
N SER A 21 3.29 22.22 -12.74
CA SER A 21 3.61 22.80 -11.44
C SER A 21 2.72 22.27 -10.32
N VAL A 22 3.33 22.03 -9.17
CA VAL A 22 2.63 21.77 -7.90
C VAL A 22 1.68 22.91 -7.51
N ILE A 23 1.94 24.13 -7.96
CA ILE A 23 1.07 25.29 -7.74
C ILE A 23 -0.31 25.08 -8.35
N THR A 24 -0.40 24.36 -9.48
CA THR A 24 -1.68 24.00 -10.10
C THR A 24 -2.51 23.13 -9.16
N ILE A 25 -1.91 22.10 -8.56
CA ILE A 25 -2.59 21.23 -7.57
C ILE A 25 -3.04 22.06 -6.36
N LYS A 26 -2.18 22.94 -5.82
CA LYS A 26 -2.55 23.82 -4.69
C LYS A 26 -3.72 24.73 -5.02
N ARG A 27 -3.78 25.27 -6.24
CA ARG A 27 -4.90 26.12 -6.70
C ARG A 27 -6.19 25.32 -6.83
N TRP A 28 -6.13 24.09 -7.34
CA TRP A 28 -7.28 23.19 -7.41
C TRP A 28 -7.81 22.86 -6.01
N GLU A 29 -6.94 22.48 -5.08
CA GLU A 29 -7.32 22.12 -3.71
C GLU A 29 -7.86 23.32 -2.91
N SER A 30 -7.41 24.52 -3.20
CA SER A 30 -7.90 25.75 -2.55
C SER A 30 -9.10 26.40 -3.25
N GLY A 31 -9.61 25.80 -4.33
CA GLY A 31 -10.73 26.37 -5.11
C GLY A 31 -10.37 27.63 -5.92
N LYS A 32 -9.08 27.97 -6.02
CA LYS A 32 -8.61 29.18 -6.76
C LYS A 32 -8.57 28.97 -8.27
N SER A 33 -8.71 27.76 -8.75
CA SER A 33 -8.87 27.45 -10.17
C SER A 33 -9.70 26.19 -10.35
N PHE A 34 -10.40 26.10 -11.48
CA PHE A 34 -11.18 24.94 -11.84
C PHE A 34 -10.27 23.75 -12.17
N VAL A 35 -10.71 22.56 -11.76
CA VAL A 35 -10.11 21.29 -12.18
C VAL A 35 -10.78 20.90 -13.49
N SER A 36 -10.02 20.50 -14.49
CA SER A 36 -10.61 20.01 -15.73
C SER A 36 -11.38 18.71 -15.49
N GLU A 37 -12.47 18.49 -16.23
CA GLU A 37 -13.26 17.27 -16.18
C GLU A 37 -12.37 16.02 -16.39
N LEU A 38 -11.44 16.09 -17.33
CA LEU A 38 -10.48 15.00 -17.59
C LEU A 38 -9.63 14.69 -16.35
N ALA A 39 -9.17 15.70 -15.63
CA ALA A 39 -8.38 15.50 -14.43
C ALA A 39 -9.24 14.92 -13.28
N CYS A 40 -10.47 15.39 -13.13
CA CYS A 40 -11.44 14.84 -12.19
C CYS A 40 -11.72 13.36 -12.49
N ASN A 41 -12.07 13.03 -13.72
CA ASN A 41 -12.39 11.66 -14.12
C ASN A 41 -11.21 10.72 -13.92
N LYS A 42 -9.99 11.16 -14.25
CA LYS A 42 -8.77 10.37 -14.09
C LYS A 42 -8.49 10.00 -12.63
N ILE A 43 -8.59 10.96 -11.70
CA ILE A 43 -8.31 10.69 -10.28
C ILE A 43 -9.46 9.90 -9.62
N THR A 44 -10.70 10.14 -10.05
CA THR A 44 -11.87 9.40 -9.55
C THR A 44 -11.80 7.94 -9.98
N ALA A 45 -11.48 7.66 -11.25
CA ALA A 45 -11.31 6.29 -11.73
C ALA A 45 -10.20 5.54 -10.97
N LEU A 46 -9.06 6.20 -10.71
CA LEU A 46 -8.00 5.60 -9.88
C LEU A 46 -8.51 5.34 -8.45
N PHE A 47 -9.24 6.28 -7.86
CA PHE A 47 -9.77 6.12 -6.51
C PHE A 47 -10.74 4.93 -6.40
N GLU A 48 -11.62 4.76 -7.38
CA GLU A 48 -12.54 3.63 -7.47
C GLU A 48 -11.79 2.30 -7.63
N GLN A 49 -10.78 2.27 -8.50
CA GLN A 49 -9.92 1.09 -8.66
C GLN A 49 -9.22 0.71 -7.35
N ILE A 50 -8.65 1.68 -6.65
CA ILE A 50 -7.99 1.45 -5.36
C ILE A 50 -8.99 0.98 -4.30
N ASN A 51 -10.19 1.55 -4.26
CA ASN A 51 -11.24 1.09 -3.35
C ASN A 51 -11.60 -0.37 -3.60
N GLN A 52 -11.68 -0.77 -4.86
CA GLN A 52 -11.96 -2.16 -5.23
C GLN A 52 -10.83 -3.10 -4.75
N VAL A 53 -9.57 -2.73 -4.96
CA VAL A 53 -8.42 -3.51 -4.49
C VAL A 53 -8.40 -3.64 -2.95
N VAL A 54 -8.69 -2.56 -2.23
CA VAL A 54 -8.79 -2.59 -0.77
C VAL A 54 -9.93 -3.53 -0.32
N LYS A 55 -11.09 -3.44 -0.95
CA LYS A 55 -12.24 -4.33 -0.67
C LYS A 55 -11.87 -5.79 -0.88
N GLU A 56 -11.28 -6.14 -2.02
CA GLU A 56 -10.83 -7.51 -2.32
C GLU A 56 -9.77 -7.99 -1.32
N GLY A 57 -8.86 -7.12 -0.90
CA GLY A 57 -7.88 -7.42 0.14
C GLY A 57 -8.54 -7.75 1.48
N VAL A 58 -9.54 -6.98 1.89
CA VAL A 58 -10.33 -7.25 3.11
C VAL A 58 -11.10 -8.56 2.99
N GLU A 59 -11.76 -8.82 1.85
CA GLU A 59 -12.48 -10.07 1.61
C GLU A 59 -11.57 -11.30 1.68
N LYS A 60 -10.36 -11.22 1.12
CA LYS A 60 -9.34 -12.29 1.24
C LYS A 60 -8.93 -12.52 2.69
N ILE A 61 -8.74 -11.47 3.47
CA ILE A 61 -8.43 -11.56 4.90
C ILE A 61 -9.57 -12.28 5.64
N PHE A 62 -10.81 -11.99 5.29
CA PHE A 62 -11.98 -12.60 5.92
C PHE A 62 -12.22 -14.06 5.49
N SER A 63 -11.84 -14.43 4.27
CA SER A 63 -11.93 -15.80 3.78
C SER A 63 -10.90 -16.75 4.39
N ALA A 64 -9.82 -16.23 4.93
CA ALA A 64 -8.82 -17.02 5.65
C ALA A 64 -9.39 -17.55 6.99
N ALA A 65 -8.91 -18.70 7.46
CA ALA A 65 -9.31 -19.23 8.76
C ALA A 65 -9.07 -18.21 9.88
N LYS A 66 -9.93 -18.21 10.91
CA LYS A 66 -9.89 -17.18 11.98
C LYS A 66 -8.55 -17.12 12.69
N ASP A 67 -7.89 -18.25 12.85
CA ASP A 67 -6.61 -18.35 13.56
C ASP A 67 -5.39 -18.18 12.63
N THR A 68 -5.62 -17.95 11.33
CA THR A 68 -4.53 -17.68 10.39
C THR A 68 -3.94 -16.31 10.69
N GLN A 69 -2.65 -16.28 10.97
CA GLN A 69 -1.91 -15.05 11.08
C GLN A 69 -1.75 -14.42 9.70
N ILE A 70 -2.19 -13.19 9.57
CA ILE A 70 -2.07 -12.41 8.35
C ILE A 70 -1.25 -11.17 8.67
N VAL A 71 -0.18 -10.97 7.92
CA VAL A 71 0.70 -9.82 8.06
C VAL A 71 0.82 -9.12 6.72
N LEU A 72 0.49 -7.85 6.69
CA LEU A 72 0.61 -7.01 5.50
C LEU A 72 2.00 -6.35 5.47
N ILE A 73 2.54 -6.19 4.26
CA ILE A 73 3.88 -5.67 4.04
C ILE A 73 3.80 -4.24 3.48
N VAL A 74 4.48 -3.31 4.13
CA VAL A 74 4.73 -1.96 3.60
C VAL A 74 6.13 -1.95 3.00
N TYR A 75 6.23 -1.64 1.72
CA TYR A 75 7.52 -1.58 1.02
C TYR A 75 8.12 -0.17 1.12
N PRO A 76 9.43 -0.05 1.40
CA PRO A 76 10.14 1.23 1.37
C PRO A 76 10.51 1.64 -0.05
N GLU A 77 10.99 2.87 -0.21
CA GLU A 77 11.63 3.32 -1.45
C GLU A 77 12.72 2.35 -1.91
N GLY A 78 12.82 2.18 -3.22
CA GLY A 78 13.76 1.22 -3.81
C GLY A 78 13.25 -0.23 -3.94
N CYS A 79 12.10 -0.56 -3.34
CA CYS A 79 11.49 -1.90 -3.42
C CYS A 79 10.27 -1.96 -4.35
N ARG A 80 10.09 -0.97 -5.21
CA ARG A 80 8.93 -0.84 -6.11
C ARG A 80 8.74 -2.06 -7.00
N ASP A 81 9.81 -2.59 -7.54
CA ASP A 81 9.79 -3.74 -8.48
C ASP A 81 9.31 -5.05 -7.81
N LEU A 82 9.29 -5.07 -6.48
CA LEU A 82 8.78 -6.21 -5.72
C LEU A 82 7.25 -6.18 -5.54
N ILE A 83 6.56 -5.11 -5.96
CA ILE A 83 5.12 -4.93 -5.77
C ILE A 83 4.37 -5.28 -7.04
N PRO A 84 3.70 -6.45 -7.11
CA PRO A 84 2.93 -6.82 -8.29
C PRO A 84 1.82 -5.81 -8.58
N GLY A 85 1.68 -5.44 -9.86
CA GLY A 85 0.57 -4.60 -10.31
C GLY A 85 0.65 -3.11 -9.96
N LEU A 86 1.74 -2.64 -9.30
CA LEU A 86 1.91 -1.22 -9.00
C LEU A 86 2.07 -0.37 -10.28
N GLY A 87 2.66 -0.92 -11.35
CA GLY A 87 2.86 -0.21 -12.62
C GLY A 87 3.58 1.12 -12.43
N ASP A 88 3.04 2.19 -13.01
CA ASP A 88 3.61 3.55 -12.90
C ASP A 88 3.09 4.35 -11.69
N LEU A 89 2.28 3.74 -10.84
CA LEU A 89 1.76 4.42 -9.65
C LEU A 89 2.88 4.65 -8.64
N PRO A 90 2.88 5.79 -7.92
CA PRO A 90 3.82 6.03 -6.83
C PRO A 90 3.70 4.99 -5.72
N LEU A 91 4.81 4.73 -5.03
CA LEU A 91 4.85 3.82 -3.88
C LEU A 91 3.92 4.28 -2.75
N SER A 92 3.70 5.59 -2.60
CA SER A 92 2.76 6.17 -1.64
C SER A 92 1.34 5.64 -1.80
N VAL A 93 0.91 5.32 -3.02
CA VAL A 93 -0.40 4.70 -3.31
C VAL A 93 -0.47 3.30 -2.74
N HIS A 94 0.57 2.48 -2.95
CA HIS A 94 0.63 1.15 -2.34
C HIS A 94 0.59 1.22 -0.81
N THR A 95 1.39 2.10 -0.23
CA THR A 95 1.39 2.30 1.23
C THR A 95 0.01 2.70 1.76
N ALA A 96 -0.70 3.60 1.05
CA ALA A 96 -2.06 3.98 1.40
C ALA A 96 -3.04 2.80 1.29
N MET A 97 -2.94 1.99 0.24
CA MET A 97 -3.75 0.77 0.07
C MET A 97 -3.56 -0.21 1.22
N VAL A 98 -2.31 -0.54 1.54
CA VAL A 98 -1.96 -1.49 2.61
C VAL A 98 -2.52 -0.99 3.95
N ARG A 99 -2.30 0.29 4.28
CA ARG A 99 -2.80 0.88 5.53
C ARG A 99 -4.33 0.89 5.60
N ARG A 100 -5.01 1.21 4.50
CA ARG A 100 -6.48 1.19 4.45
C ARG A 100 -7.02 -0.23 4.63
N THR A 101 -6.43 -1.23 3.97
CA THR A 101 -6.78 -2.64 4.15
C THR A 101 -6.57 -3.08 5.60
N TYR A 102 -5.43 -2.71 6.20
CA TYR A 102 -5.12 -2.99 7.60
C TYR A 102 -6.18 -2.42 8.55
N ILE A 103 -6.49 -1.12 8.41
CA ILE A 103 -7.47 -0.44 9.27
C ILE A 103 -8.84 -1.09 9.12
N ALA A 104 -9.33 -1.27 7.89
CA ALA A 104 -10.63 -1.85 7.63
C ALA A 104 -10.76 -3.28 8.19
N ALA A 105 -9.73 -4.12 8.03
CA ALA A 105 -9.74 -5.46 8.58
C ALA A 105 -9.76 -5.46 10.12
N ARG A 106 -9.03 -4.54 10.75
CA ARG A 106 -9.00 -4.36 12.21
C ARG A 106 -10.33 -3.88 12.77
N GLU A 107 -10.96 -2.91 12.13
CA GLU A 107 -12.30 -2.38 12.50
C GLU A 107 -13.37 -3.48 12.45
N LEU A 108 -13.24 -4.42 11.54
CA LEU A 108 -14.10 -5.58 11.42
C LEU A 108 -13.70 -6.77 12.34
N GLY A 109 -12.75 -6.56 13.26
CA GLY A 109 -12.38 -7.52 14.30
C GLY A 109 -11.36 -8.59 13.88
N ARG A 110 -10.68 -8.46 12.72
CA ARG A 110 -9.63 -9.40 12.32
C ARG A 110 -8.27 -9.01 12.96
N LYS A 111 -7.54 -10.02 13.41
CA LYS A 111 -6.15 -9.84 13.86
C LYS A 111 -5.24 -9.84 12.65
N VAL A 112 -4.78 -8.65 12.29
CA VAL A 112 -3.86 -8.43 11.17
C VAL A 112 -2.63 -7.71 11.68
N GLY A 113 -1.45 -8.17 11.28
CA GLY A 113 -0.17 -7.53 11.53
C GLY A 113 0.24 -6.61 10.37
N LEU A 114 1.20 -5.75 10.63
CA LEU A 114 1.82 -4.85 9.65
C LEU A 114 3.31 -4.81 9.89
N VAL A 115 4.11 -5.04 8.84
CA VAL A 115 5.58 -4.95 8.91
C VAL A 115 6.11 -4.07 7.80
N ASN A 116 7.24 -3.42 8.05
CA ASN A 116 8.00 -2.74 7.02
C ASN A 116 8.96 -3.73 6.36
N PHE A 117 8.94 -3.79 5.03
CA PHE A 117 9.83 -4.68 4.30
C PHE A 117 11.29 -4.29 4.50
N ASN A 118 12.07 -5.25 4.99
CA ASN A 118 13.52 -5.12 5.13
C ASN A 118 14.21 -6.09 4.18
N PRO A 119 14.84 -5.59 3.09
CA PRO A 119 15.48 -6.44 2.10
C PRO A 119 16.56 -7.35 2.71
N GLN A 120 17.38 -6.82 3.63
CA GLN A 120 18.47 -7.59 4.24
C GLN A 120 17.92 -8.75 5.09
N SER A 121 16.94 -8.49 5.96
CA SER A 121 16.26 -9.52 6.75
C SER A 121 15.58 -10.54 5.84
N TYR A 122 14.89 -10.09 4.80
CA TYR A 122 14.20 -10.97 3.86
C TYR A 122 15.16 -11.91 3.12
N PHE A 123 16.23 -11.39 2.54
CA PHE A 123 17.19 -12.24 1.82
C PHE A 123 17.94 -13.20 2.75
N SER A 124 18.22 -12.80 3.99
CA SER A 124 18.76 -13.69 5.01
C SER A 124 17.78 -14.82 5.35
N PHE A 125 16.48 -14.49 5.49
CA PHE A 125 15.43 -15.49 5.70
C PHE A 125 15.32 -16.49 4.55
N LEU A 126 15.36 -16.03 3.29
CA LEU A 126 15.36 -16.92 2.13
C LEU A 126 16.55 -17.88 2.15
N ALA A 127 17.76 -17.38 2.41
CA ALA A 127 18.98 -18.17 2.44
C ALA A 127 18.94 -19.22 3.56
N ALA A 128 18.51 -18.83 4.77
CA ALA A 128 18.42 -19.71 5.92
C ALA A 128 17.41 -20.87 5.73
N ASN A 129 16.35 -20.64 4.95
CA ASN A 129 15.28 -21.61 4.72
C ASN A 129 15.34 -22.27 3.33
N ASN A 130 16.38 -21.99 2.55
CA ASN A 130 16.54 -22.50 1.17
C ASN A 130 15.32 -22.22 0.28
N LEU A 131 14.75 -20.98 0.40
CA LEU A 131 13.58 -20.54 -0.34
C LEU A 131 13.97 -19.68 -1.52
N LYS A 132 13.11 -19.65 -2.54
CA LYS A 132 13.20 -18.70 -3.65
C LYS A 132 12.28 -17.51 -3.37
N ASP A 133 12.62 -16.35 -3.96
CA ASP A 133 11.73 -15.18 -3.90
C ASP A 133 10.38 -15.47 -4.56
N GLY A 134 9.31 -15.06 -3.88
CA GLY A 134 7.94 -15.22 -4.31
C GLY A 134 6.96 -14.71 -3.27
N GLN A 135 5.69 -14.66 -3.65
CA GLN A 135 4.65 -14.12 -2.77
C GLN A 135 4.52 -14.93 -1.47
N ASP A 136 4.58 -16.27 -1.56
CA ASP A 136 4.48 -17.16 -0.40
C ASP A 136 5.65 -16.97 0.56
N SER A 137 6.88 -16.85 0.01
CA SER A 137 8.08 -16.61 0.80
C SER A 137 8.05 -15.24 1.49
N ARG A 138 7.52 -14.20 0.82
CA ARG A 138 7.34 -12.87 1.41
C ARG A 138 6.31 -12.89 2.53
N SER A 139 5.21 -13.63 2.35
CA SER A 139 4.18 -13.79 3.38
C SER A 139 4.73 -14.55 4.60
N ALA A 140 5.50 -15.63 4.37
CA ALA A 140 6.14 -16.38 5.43
C ALA A 140 7.17 -15.54 6.21
N TRP A 141 8.01 -14.77 5.49
CA TRP A 141 8.93 -13.82 6.11
C TRP A 141 8.21 -12.76 6.93
N ALA A 142 7.11 -12.21 6.41
CA ALA A 142 6.37 -11.16 7.10
C ALA A 142 5.82 -11.66 8.46
N CYS A 143 5.31 -12.89 8.50
CA CYS A 143 4.87 -13.50 9.76
C CYS A 143 6.05 -13.71 10.73
N PHE A 144 7.17 -14.20 10.23
CA PHE A 144 8.40 -14.39 11.02
C PHE A 144 8.90 -13.05 11.61
N GLU A 145 9.00 -12.01 10.78
CA GLU A 145 9.47 -10.68 11.22
C GLU A 145 8.52 -10.06 12.24
N TYR A 146 7.22 -10.17 12.01
CA TYR A 146 6.20 -9.63 12.91
C TYR A 146 6.25 -10.27 14.30
N ASP A 147 6.51 -11.57 14.39
CA ASP A 147 6.63 -12.26 15.67
C ASP A 147 7.92 -11.83 16.40
N HIS A 148 9.02 -11.68 15.67
CA HIS A 148 10.28 -11.16 16.23
C HIS A 148 10.17 -9.73 16.76
N GLU A 149 9.48 -8.83 16.03
CA GLU A 149 9.27 -7.45 16.50
C GLU A 149 8.45 -7.38 17.78
N LYS A 150 7.49 -8.31 17.98
CA LYS A 150 6.72 -8.40 19.22
C LYS A 150 7.56 -8.86 20.40
N GLU A 151 8.37 -9.90 20.20
CA GLU A 151 9.24 -10.44 21.27
C GLU A 151 10.32 -9.44 21.70
N ALA A 152 10.76 -8.56 20.80
CA ALA A 152 11.75 -7.53 21.10
C ALA A 152 11.16 -6.29 21.80
N GLY A 153 9.84 -6.12 21.78
CA GLY A 153 9.13 -4.97 22.36
C GLY A 153 8.52 -5.21 23.74
N ASP A 154 8.58 -6.43 24.23
CA ASP A 154 8.18 -6.85 25.58
C ASP A 154 9.43 -6.90 26.49
#